data_bdfc7cf96ef822b1ce2f574d910b249e
#
_entry.id   bdfc7cf96ef822b1ce2f574d910b249e
#
_cell.length_a   1.000
_cell.length_b   1.000
_cell.length_c   1.000
_cell.angle_alpha   90.00
_cell.angle_beta   90.00
_cell.angle_gamma   90.00
#
_symmetry.space_group_name_H-M   'P 1'
#
loop_
_entity.id
_entity.type
_entity.pdbx_description
1 polymer ?
#
loop_
_entity_poly.entity_id
_entity_poly.type
_entity_poly.pdbx_seq_one_letter_code
_entity_poly.pdbx_strand_id
1 'polypeptide(L)'
;MKTIFKQTYQQLKEQPIISIVSIAGTALSLFLIMLVVMIQQVKVAPFSPESNRDRMLHVKFGSLFTKDGEMNSPLSLHAIDAIYKNLKTPEAVTAYTFFSTRQPLSANGSKSFTADVKLTDAAFWHVFDFKYIYGKPYNEANFKAGIPLAVISR
;
A
#
# COMPACT_ATOMS: atom_id res chain seq x y z
N MET A 1 46.64 21.36 -6.95
CA MET A 1 45.30 21.51 -6.36
C MET A 1 45.01 22.90 -5.78
N LYS A 2 45.91 23.51 -4.99
CA LYS A 2 45.69 24.86 -4.40
C LYS A 2 45.40 25.98 -5.44
N THR A 3 45.97 25.89 -6.64
CA THR A 3 45.81 26.90 -7.70
C THR A 3 44.40 26.86 -8.32
N ILE A 4 43.84 25.65 -8.54
CA ILE A 4 42.50 25.47 -9.09
C ILE A 4 41.43 26.02 -8.14
N PHE A 5 41.54 25.72 -6.85
CA PHE A 5 40.63 26.27 -5.83
C PHE A 5 40.65 27.78 -5.77
N LYS A 6 41.84 28.39 -5.87
CA LYS A 6 42.00 29.85 -5.87
C LYS A 6 41.36 30.50 -7.11
N GLN A 7 41.52 29.89 -8.28
CA GLN A 7 40.91 30.36 -9.54
C GLN A 7 39.38 30.24 -9.49
N THR A 8 38.87 29.12 -9.04
CA THR A 8 37.41 28.92 -8.89
C THR A 8 36.79 29.93 -7.93
N TYR A 9 37.44 30.18 -6.80
CA TYR A 9 36.99 31.19 -5.84
C TYR A 9 37.00 32.60 -6.41
N GLN A 10 37.97 32.92 -7.24
CA GLN A 10 38.10 34.23 -7.89
C GLN A 10 37.02 34.42 -8.95
N GLN A 11 36.71 33.38 -9.75
CA GLN A 11 35.60 33.39 -10.73
C GLN A 11 34.22 33.54 -10.03
N LEU A 12 33.99 32.86 -8.90
CA LEU A 12 32.78 33.04 -8.11
C LEU A 12 32.56 34.47 -7.65
N LYS A 13 33.65 35.18 -7.34
CA LYS A 13 33.61 36.57 -6.86
C LYS A 13 33.43 37.58 -8.01
N GLU A 14 33.98 37.27 -9.19
CA GLU A 14 33.88 38.15 -10.35
C GLU A 14 32.50 38.07 -11.04
N GLN A 15 31.81 36.90 -10.97
CA GLN A 15 30.49 36.70 -11.60
C GLN A 15 29.50 36.09 -10.60
N PRO A 16 29.05 36.83 -9.58
CA PRO A 16 28.24 36.29 -8.51
C PRO A 16 26.87 35.80 -8.96
N ILE A 17 26.23 36.48 -9.90
CA ILE A 17 24.89 36.09 -10.38
C ILE A 17 24.91 34.73 -11.09
N ILE A 18 25.87 34.52 -12.00
CA ILE A 18 26.00 33.25 -12.72
C ILE A 18 26.34 32.12 -11.77
N SER A 19 27.19 32.39 -10.80
CA SER A 19 27.57 31.40 -9.77
C SER A 19 26.40 31.00 -8.90
N ILE A 20 25.60 31.96 -8.44
CA ILE A 20 24.39 31.69 -7.64
C ILE A 20 23.36 30.88 -8.44
N VAL A 21 23.09 31.25 -9.69
CA VAL A 21 22.15 30.54 -10.56
C VAL A 21 22.62 29.11 -10.80
N SER A 22 23.91 28.89 -11.07
CA SER A 22 24.47 27.56 -11.28
C SER A 22 24.38 26.67 -10.05
N ILE A 23 24.73 27.22 -8.87
CA ILE A 23 24.63 26.47 -7.60
C ILE A 23 23.18 26.16 -7.27
N ALA A 24 22.28 27.13 -7.41
CA ALA A 24 20.85 26.93 -7.15
C ALA A 24 20.25 25.90 -8.13
N GLY A 25 20.62 25.95 -9.41
CA GLY A 25 20.15 24.98 -10.41
C GLY A 25 20.62 23.57 -10.12
N THR A 26 21.89 23.39 -9.79
CA THR A 26 22.41 22.06 -9.43
C THR A 26 21.82 21.54 -8.12
N ALA A 27 21.66 22.38 -7.11
CA ALA A 27 21.03 22.01 -5.85
C ALA A 27 19.57 21.60 -6.03
N LEU A 28 18.81 22.36 -6.84
CA LEU A 28 17.43 22.03 -7.17
C LEU A 28 17.32 20.71 -7.93
N SER A 29 18.21 20.47 -8.92
CA SER A 29 18.23 19.22 -9.67
C SER A 29 18.50 18.01 -8.78
N LEU A 30 19.48 18.10 -7.89
CA LEU A 30 19.79 17.04 -6.93
C LEU A 30 18.63 16.80 -5.97
N PHE A 31 18.01 17.87 -5.47
CA PHE A 31 16.84 17.78 -4.61
C PHE A 31 15.68 17.03 -5.30
N LEU A 32 15.37 17.36 -6.56
CA LEU A 32 14.31 16.68 -7.31
C LEU A 32 14.62 15.20 -7.54
N ILE A 33 15.86 14.85 -7.84
CA ILE A 33 16.29 13.45 -8.01
C ILE A 33 16.08 12.70 -6.67
N MET A 34 16.55 13.26 -5.55
CA MET A 34 16.38 12.65 -4.24
C MET A 34 14.89 12.47 -3.88
N LEU A 35 14.06 13.46 -4.21
CA LEU A 35 12.62 13.40 -3.97
C LEU A 35 11.97 12.26 -4.76
N VAL A 36 12.31 12.09 -6.04
CA VAL A 36 11.82 10.98 -6.87
C VAL A 36 12.24 9.62 -6.29
N VAL A 37 13.51 9.49 -5.88
CA VAL A 37 14.03 8.26 -5.26
C VAL A 37 13.30 7.96 -3.95
N MET A 38 13.09 8.96 -3.09
CA MET A 38 12.31 8.79 -1.85
C MET A 38 10.88 8.32 -2.11
N ILE A 39 10.19 8.93 -3.09
CA ILE A 39 8.82 8.52 -3.43
C ILE A 39 8.81 7.08 -3.92
N GLN A 40 9.76 6.67 -4.73
CA GLN A 40 9.88 5.29 -5.19
C GLN A 40 10.17 4.33 -4.04
N GLN A 41 11.07 4.67 -3.15
CA GLN A 41 11.36 3.84 -1.97
C GLN A 41 10.13 3.66 -1.08
N VAL A 42 9.38 4.72 -0.80
CA VAL A 42 8.15 4.63 0.00
C VAL A 42 7.09 3.73 -0.65
N LYS A 43 7.02 3.71 -1.99
CA LYS A 43 6.07 2.85 -2.72
C LYS A 43 6.44 1.36 -2.68
N VAL A 44 7.71 1.03 -2.64
CA VAL A 44 8.22 -0.34 -2.78
C VAL A 44 8.68 -0.92 -1.44
N ALA A 45 9.06 -0.08 -0.49
CA ALA A 45 9.61 -0.52 0.78
C ALA A 45 8.61 -1.38 1.58
N PRO A 46 9.05 -2.51 2.11
CA PRO A 46 8.23 -3.40 2.92
C PRO A 46 8.04 -2.79 4.32
N PHE A 47 6.87 -2.26 4.59
CA PHE A 47 6.46 -1.78 5.92
C PHE A 47 5.30 -2.61 6.45
N SER A 48 5.31 -2.90 7.75
CA SER A 48 4.14 -3.49 8.41
C SER A 48 2.90 -2.59 8.19
N PRO A 49 1.74 -3.15 7.80
CA PRO A 49 1.41 -4.58 7.74
C PRO A 49 1.79 -5.28 6.42
N GLU A 50 2.33 -4.60 5.43
CA GLU A 50 2.70 -5.16 4.13
C GLU A 50 4.22 -5.47 4.08
N SER A 51 4.70 -6.34 4.97
CA SER A 51 6.13 -6.68 5.07
C SER A 51 6.68 -7.36 3.81
N ASN A 52 5.83 -7.99 3.01
CA ASN A 52 6.19 -8.67 1.76
C ASN A 52 5.68 -7.91 0.53
N ARG A 53 5.62 -6.58 0.59
CA ARG A 53 5.05 -5.74 -0.46
C ARG A 53 5.68 -5.94 -1.84
N ASP A 54 6.96 -6.23 -1.88
CA ASP A 54 7.75 -6.53 -3.08
C ASP A 54 7.32 -7.84 -3.79
N ARG A 55 6.66 -8.76 -3.06
CA ARG A 55 6.16 -10.05 -3.55
C ARG A 55 4.64 -10.13 -3.61
N MET A 56 3.93 -9.06 -3.25
CA MET A 56 2.47 -9.02 -3.24
C MET A 56 1.93 -8.52 -4.58
N LEU A 57 0.92 -9.21 -5.09
CA LEU A 57 0.16 -8.79 -6.25
C LEU A 57 -1.27 -8.42 -5.82
N HIS A 58 -1.65 -7.16 -6.04
CA HIS A 58 -3.00 -6.68 -5.75
C HIS A 58 -3.85 -6.66 -7.02
N VAL A 59 -4.82 -7.55 -7.11
CA VAL A 59 -5.79 -7.57 -8.20
C VAL A 59 -7.04 -6.83 -7.75
N LYS A 60 -7.28 -5.65 -8.30
CA LYS A 60 -8.38 -4.76 -7.90
C LYS A 60 -9.61 -4.89 -8.77
N PHE A 61 -9.41 -5.03 -10.06
CA PHE A 61 -10.48 -5.09 -11.05
C PHE A 61 -10.21 -6.22 -12.04
N GLY A 62 -11.29 -6.81 -12.53
CA GLY A 62 -11.28 -7.72 -13.67
C GLY A 62 -12.02 -7.11 -14.84
N SER A 63 -11.54 -7.34 -16.06
CA SER A 63 -12.20 -6.97 -17.29
C SER A 63 -12.93 -8.18 -17.87
N LEU A 64 -14.21 -8.06 -18.09
CA LEU A 64 -15.00 -9.05 -18.79
C LEU A 64 -15.28 -8.54 -20.21
N PHE A 65 -14.77 -9.29 -21.20
CA PHE A 65 -15.02 -8.99 -22.60
C PHE A 65 -16.27 -9.74 -23.06
N THR A 66 -17.31 -8.99 -23.42
CA THR A 66 -18.55 -9.51 -23.96
C THR A 66 -18.72 -9.07 -25.41
N LYS A 67 -19.69 -9.63 -26.10
CA LYS A 67 -20.02 -9.20 -27.48
C LYS A 67 -20.47 -7.73 -27.54
N ASP A 68 -21.02 -7.22 -26.45
CA ASP A 68 -21.56 -5.87 -26.35
C ASP A 68 -20.55 -4.83 -25.81
N GLY A 69 -19.33 -5.26 -25.44
CA GLY A 69 -18.26 -4.39 -24.99
C GLY A 69 -17.45 -4.94 -23.82
N GLU A 70 -16.59 -4.09 -23.28
CA GLU A 70 -15.75 -4.37 -22.12
C GLU A 70 -16.42 -3.83 -20.84
N MET A 71 -16.57 -4.70 -19.85
CA MET A 71 -17.05 -4.32 -18.52
C MET A 71 -15.94 -4.51 -17.49
N ASN A 72 -15.57 -3.44 -16.83
CA ASN A 72 -14.61 -3.44 -15.71
C ASN A 72 -15.35 -3.43 -14.39
N SER A 73 -15.13 -4.41 -13.54
CA SER A 73 -15.73 -4.47 -12.22
C SER A 73 -14.76 -5.04 -11.17
N PRO A 74 -14.99 -4.75 -9.87
CA PRO A 74 -14.33 -5.50 -8.81
C PRO A 74 -14.65 -6.99 -8.95
N LEU A 75 -13.67 -7.84 -8.63
CA LEU A 75 -13.85 -9.28 -8.70
C LEU A 75 -14.87 -9.76 -7.65
N SER A 76 -15.79 -10.62 -8.06
CA SER A 76 -16.68 -11.30 -7.13
C SER A 76 -15.93 -12.35 -6.31
N LEU A 77 -16.39 -12.66 -5.09
CA LEU A 77 -15.82 -13.72 -4.27
C LEU A 77 -15.77 -15.07 -4.99
N HIS A 78 -16.83 -15.37 -5.77
CA HIS A 78 -16.88 -16.59 -6.56
C HIS A 78 -15.80 -16.65 -7.63
N ALA A 79 -15.53 -15.55 -8.32
CA ALA A 79 -14.44 -15.47 -9.30
C ALA A 79 -13.05 -15.61 -8.63
N ILE A 80 -12.87 -15.02 -7.44
CA ILE A 80 -11.65 -15.15 -6.66
C ILE A 80 -11.42 -16.61 -6.26
N ASP A 81 -12.44 -17.29 -5.75
CA ASP A 81 -12.36 -18.69 -5.34
C ASP A 81 -12.10 -19.62 -6.53
N ALA A 82 -12.76 -19.40 -7.65
CA ALA A 82 -12.61 -20.25 -8.84
C ALA A 82 -11.25 -20.07 -9.54
N ILE A 83 -10.75 -18.85 -9.62
CA ILE A 83 -9.57 -18.54 -10.43
C ILE A 83 -8.31 -18.51 -9.55
N TYR A 84 -8.31 -17.73 -8.46
CA TYR A 84 -7.09 -17.39 -7.74
C TYR A 84 -6.75 -18.35 -6.61
N LYS A 85 -7.73 -18.86 -5.86
CA LYS A 85 -7.47 -19.80 -4.76
C LYS A 85 -7.00 -21.19 -5.24
N ASN A 86 -7.22 -21.51 -6.49
CA ASN A 86 -6.76 -22.76 -7.10
C ASN A 86 -5.35 -22.68 -7.72
N LEU A 87 -4.73 -21.50 -7.72
CA LEU A 87 -3.37 -21.34 -8.23
C LEU A 87 -2.37 -21.99 -7.28
N LYS A 88 -1.39 -22.67 -7.85
CA LYS A 88 -0.30 -23.32 -7.09
C LYS A 88 0.93 -22.42 -6.92
N THR A 89 1.02 -21.36 -7.70
CA THR A 89 2.18 -20.46 -7.72
C THR A 89 2.23 -19.49 -6.52
N PRO A 90 1.11 -18.85 -6.11
CA PRO A 90 1.13 -17.98 -4.94
C PRO A 90 1.22 -18.80 -3.65
N GLU A 91 2.02 -18.32 -2.69
CA GLU A 91 2.15 -18.91 -1.36
C GLU A 91 0.83 -18.79 -0.57
N ALA A 92 0.14 -17.67 -0.70
CA ALA A 92 -1.17 -17.42 -0.11
C ALA A 92 -2.00 -16.48 -0.99
N VAL A 93 -3.31 -16.69 -0.99
CA VAL A 93 -4.30 -15.84 -1.68
C VAL A 93 -5.33 -15.39 -0.65
N THR A 94 -5.56 -14.09 -0.57
CA THR A 94 -6.56 -13.50 0.32
C THR A 94 -7.54 -12.64 -0.45
N ALA A 95 -8.77 -12.64 -0.01
CA ALA A 95 -9.83 -11.78 -0.51
C ALA A 95 -10.26 -10.78 0.55
N TYR A 96 -10.35 -9.51 0.17
CA TYR A 96 -10.87 -8.46 1.06
C TYR A 96 -11.61 -7.40 0.27
N THR A 97 -12.53 -6.69 0.91
CA THR A 97 -13.26 -5.60 0.26
C THR A 97 -12.33 -4.44 -0.03
N PHE A 98 -12.34 -3.97 -1.29
CA PHE A 98 -11.50 -2.85 -1.73
C PHE A 98 -11.87 -1.54 -1.00
N PHE A 99 -13.16 -1.28 -0.87
CA PHE A 99 -13.67 -0.13 -0.14
C PHE A 99 -14.11 -0.53 1.27
N SER A 100 -13.78 0.28 2.26
CA SER A 100 -14.41 0.20 3.58
C SER A 100 -15.81 0.79 3.48
N THR A 101 -16.75 0.17 4.16
CA THR A 101 -18.13 0.68 4.27
C THR A 101 -18.31 1.24 5.67
N ARG A 102 -18.74 2.49 5.75
CA ARG A 102 -19.05 3.13 7.04
C ARG A 102 -20.36 2.58 7.57
N GLN A 103 -20.31 1.92 8.71
CA GLN A 103 -21.49 1.32 9.32
C GLN A 103 -21.61 1.68 10.80
N PRO A 104 -22.85 1.87 11.30
CA PRO A 104 -23.09 1.98 12.72
C PRO A 104 -22.91 0.61 13.38
N LEU A 105 -22.05 0.54 14.37
CA LEU A 105 -21.84 -0.63 15.20
C LEU A 105 -22.36 -0.36 16.60
N SER A 106 -23.05 -1.33 17.20
CA SER A 106 -23.52 -1.26 18.58
C SER A 106 -23.10 -2.52 19.31
N ALA A 107 -22.54 -2.36 20.49
CA ALA A 107 -22.24 -3.45 21.39
C ALA A 107 -23.32 -3.54 22.45
N ASN A 108 -24.04 -4.67 22.53
CA ASN A 108 -25.02 -4.99 23.56
C ASN A 108 -26.14 -3.95 23.77
N GLY A 109 -26.62 -3.31 22.68
CA GLY A 109 -27.67 -2.32 22.79
C GLY A 109 -27.27 -0.98 23.44
N SER A 110 -26.00 -0.82 23.73
CA SER A 110 -25.41 0.41 24.24
C SER A 110 -25.15 1.42 23.10
N LYS A 111 -24.47 2.51 23.42
CA LYS A 111 -24.15 3.57 22.45
C LYS A 111 -23.65 3.03 21.12
N SER A 112 -24.30 3.41 20.04
CA SER A 112 -23.82 3.13 18.69
C SER A 112 -22.65 4.05 18.36
N PHE A 113 -21.63 3.52 17.72
CA PHE A 113 -20.54 4.28 17.12
C PHE A 113 -20.41 3.91 15.64
N THR A 114 -19.90 4.84 14.87
CA THR A 114 -19.69 4.61 13.44
C THR A 114 -18.25 4.19 13.19
N ALA A 115 -18.08 3.09 12.46
CA ALA A 115 -16.76 2.59 12.09
C ALA A 115 -16.69 2.26 10.60
N ASP A 116 -15.49 2.34 10.05
CA ASP A 116 -15.20 1.88 8.71
C ASP A 116 -14.93 0.37 8.74
N VAL A 117 -15.85 -0.41 8.16
CA VAL A 117 -15.82 -1.87 8.18
C VAL A 117 -15.22 -2.38 6.87
N LYS A 118 -14.26 -3.27 6.98
CA LYS A 118 -13.65 -4.00 5.87
C LYS A 118 -13.86 -5.50 6.09
N LEU A 119 -14.43 -6.17 5.10
CA LEU A 119 -14.60 -7.63 5.15
C LEU A 119 -13.32 -8.29 4.62
N THR A 120 -12.86 -9.31 5.33
CA THR A 120 -11.65 -10.06 4.98
C THR A 120 -11.88 -11.55 5.20
N ASP A 121 -11.12 -12.38 4.50
CA ASP A 121 -11.06 -13.81 4.79
C ASP A 121 -9.99 -14.13 5.85
N ALA A 122 -9.87 -15.39 6.26
CA ALA A 122 -8.91 -15.81 7.27
C ALA A 122 -7.45 -15.71 6.78
N ALA A 123 -7.21 -15.89 5.47
CA ALA A 123 -5.89 -15.80 4.87
C ALA A 123 -5.31 -14.38 4.93
N PHE A 124 -6.17 -13.36 5.07
CA PHE A 124 -5.77 -11.97 5.21
C PHE A 124 -4.75 -11.75 6.34
N TRP A 125 -4.95 -12.40 7.47
CA TRP A 125 -4.09 -12.27 8.64
C TRP A 125 -2.74 -13.00 8.51
N HIS A 126 -2.62 -13.85 7.51
CA HIS A 126 -1.38 -14.53 7.18
C HIS A 126 -0.57 -13.77 6.12
N VAL A 127 -1.28 -13.14 5.18
CA VAL A 127 -0.67 -12.34 4.11
C VAL A 127 -0.15 -10.99 4.62
N PHE A 128 -0.90 -10.38 5.55
CA PHE A 128 -0.56 -9.11 6.16
C PHE A 128 -0.02 -9.30 7.58
N ASP A 129 1.13 -8.69 7.86
CA ASP A 129 1.84 -8.80 9.13
C ASP A 129 1.37 -7.73 10.12
N PHE A 130 0.21 -7.96 10.74
CA PHE A 130 -0.34 -7.07 11.77
C PHE A 130 0.22 -7.38 13.14
N LYS A 131 0.51 -6.33 13.91
CA LYS A 131 0.86 -6.44 15.33
C LYS A 131 -0.38 -6.33 16.18
N TYR A 132 -0.70 -7.40 16.91
CA TYR A 132 -1.86 -7.44 17.80
C TYR A 132 -1.47 -6.95 19.20
N ILE A 133 -2.26 -6.02 19.75
CA ILE A 133 -2.08 -5.53 21.13
C ILE A 133 -2.74 -6.51 22.10
N TYR A 134 -3.94 -6.99 21.75
CA TYR A 134 -4.70 -7.96 22.54
C TYR A 134 -5.34 -8.99 21.62
N GLY A 135 -5.44 -10.24 22.12
CA GLY A 135 -6.12 -11.32 21.43
C GLY A 135 -5.34 -11.87 20.23
N LYS A 136 -6.07 -12.55 19.37
CA LYS A 136 -5.57 -13.18 18.16
C LYS A 136 -6.56 -12.95 17.03
N PRO A 137 -6.13 -12.89 15.76
CA PRO A 137 -7.03 -12.84 14.62
C PRO A 137 -7.84 -14.14 14.52
N TYR A 138 -8.96 -14.07 13.82
CA TYR A 138 -9.73 -15.27 13.50
C TYR A 138 -8.97 -16.12 12.46
N ASN A 139 -9.15 -17.42 12.58
CA ASN A 139 -8.54 -18.42 11.72
C ASN A 139 -9.56 -19.04 10.76
N GLU A 140 -9.10 -19.94 9.91
CA GLU A 140 -9.92 -20.64 8.92
C GLU A 140 -11.07 -21.45 9.56
N ALA A 141 -10.85 -22.02 10.75
CA ALA A 141 -11.90 -22.75 11.47
C ALA A 141 -13.02 -21.82 11.94
N ASN A 142 -12.66 -20.65 12.48
CA ASN A 142 -13.64 -19.63 12.88
C ASN A 142 -14.42 -19.11 11.67
N PHE A 143 -13.74 -18.87 10.56
CA PHE A 143 -14.32 -18.38 9.32
C PHE A 143 -15.34 -19.39 8.75
N LYS A 144 -14.96 -20.67 8.64
CA LYS A 144 -15.85 -21.76 8.18
C LYS A 144 -17.03 -22.01 9.12
N ALA A 145 -16.83 -21.82 10.43
CA ALA A 145 -17.92 -21.93 11.40
C ALA A 145 -18.94 -20.78 11.34
N GLY A 146 -18.68 -19.75 10.51
CA GLY A 146 -19.57 -18.60 10.37
C GLY A 146 -19.68 -17.72 11.62
N ILE A 147 -18.69 -17.79 12.51
CA ILE A 147 -18.71 -17.02 13.76
C ILE A 147 -18.42 -15.55 13.42
N PRO A 148 -19.30 -14.60 13.80
CA PRO A 148 -19.08 -13.18 13.55
C PRO A 148 -17.98 -12.64 14.47
N LEU A 149 -16.76 -12.57 13.98
CA LEU A 149 -15.61 -12.03 14.70
C LEU A 149 -15.12 -10.76 14.04
N ALA A 150 -14.69 -9.81 14.82
CA ALA A 150 -14.11 -8.55 14.34
C ALA A 150 -12.75 -8.29 14.99
N VAL A 151 -11.85 -7.75 14.18
CA VAL A 151 -10.58 -7.20 14.65
C VAL A 151 -10.70 -5.69 14.54
N ILE A 152 -10.37 -4.98 15.62
CA ILE A 152 -10.56 -3.54 15.72
C ILE A 152 -9.18 -2.88 15.72
N SER A 153 -8.97 -1.91 14.85
CA SER A 153 -7.81 -1.02 14.88
C SER A 153 -8.06 0.13 15.87
N ARG A 154 -7.01 0.54 16.54
CA ARG A 154 -7.02 1.71 17.43
C ARG A 154 -6.64 2.97 16.68
#